data_d6ac1b0cc19827176917b6242a4ec340
#
_entry.id   d6ac1b0cc19827176917b6242a4ec340
#
_cell.length_a   1.000
_cell.length_b   1.000
_cell.length_c   1.000
_cell.angle_alpha   90.00
_cell.angle_beta   90.00
_cell.angle_gamma   90.00
#
_symmetry.space_group_name_H-M   'P 1'
#
loop_
_entity.id
_entity.type
_entity.pdbx_description
1 polymer ?
#
loop_
_entity_poly.entity_id
_entity_poly.type
_entity_poly.pdbx_seq_one_letter_code
_entity_poly.pdbx_strand_id
1 'polypeptide(L)'
;MADLSSSPSSGSPLAVASWSRDAAEGIVARWCDALLARQIAGTGDPMLDGAIACPACGVLHGRVGDLAYPLAYRWERTGDAKFLAAAERAVEWTEAAMRRADGGLYNDFQSQWWAITVFAQIALGKTLLRFGDRLPRDLRVRWSALFERDTDFVVERFDESFVESTNVNYPASFCEAMALAGRVLGDDGRTALARSMADRVMKSFLPDGLLTGEGAPMSHRSPRGLAYVDLGYNLEESLPSLFAYAELCGDGRMKDAVLASAAAHAEFLLPDGGLDDSFGSRSAKWTYYGSRTSDGLLPILGALAKSGVPWAARAMGLHLGLLARCTNASGLLAGGVQYEAAGEPACVHHAFAHAKSVVDVLCDASIPERGGDAPLPRECAYGLKSFPSIGVALAAVGPWRATFAGGDSFAPGMTGLRISGGGPSLAWHEAVGPLLVGTMADYAIIEARNLQDLRHERTVLSMTPRIEADDSSSSARDADAEMEATVAEGAPECRAKGRLTGPDGTRGAAYELVSRVDEKAFSIGGTCEADARFVLPVVALATDRVEIGNGRVRIERGTAIVTIESDLPFELAKRSGAHV
;
A
#
# COMPACT_ATOMS: atom_id res chain seq x y z
N MET A 1 28.92 19.74 -28.21
CA MET A 1 28.06 20.79 -27.64
C MET A 1 26.66 20.56 -28.19
N ALA A 2 25.84 19.84 -27.49
CA ALA A 2 24.41 19.64 -27.79
C ALA A 2 23.64 20.37 -26.70
N ASP A 3 22.81 21.27 -27.15
CA ASP A 3 21.99 22.20 -26.40
C ASP A 3 20.89 21.42 -25.63
N LEU A 4 20.97 21.39 -24.29
CA LEU A 4 19.99 20.77 -23.37
C LEU A 4 19.19 21.89 -22.69
N SER A 5 18.49 22.68 -23.49
CA SER A 5 17.50 23.65 -22.97
C SER A 5 16.08 23.30 -23.39
N SER A 6 15.52 22.27 -22.80
CA SER A 6 14.07 22.12 -22.70
C SER A 6 13.72 21.64 -21.28
N SER A 7 13.49 22.63 -20.40
CA SER A 7 12.85 22.39 -19.11
C SER A 7 11.47 21.79 -19.34
N PRO A 8 11.07 20.69 -18.65
CA PRO A 8 9.70 20.24 -18.70
C PRO A 8 8.83 21.30 -18.05
N SER A 9 7.82 21.74 -18.77
CA SER A 9 6.79 22.67 -18.33
C SER A 9 6.21 22.23 -17.00
N SER A 10 6.29 23.13 -16.01
CA SER A 10 5.61 23.04 -14.72
C SER A 10 4.13 22.69 -14.93
N GLY A 11 3.75 21.44 -14.66
CA GLY A 11 2.39 20.98 -14.73
C GLY A 11 1.52 21.76 -13.75
N SER A 12 0.40 22.23 -14.27
CA SER A 12 -0.73 22.79 -13.53
C SER A 12 -1.09 21.91 -12.32
N PRO A 13 -1.59 22.49 -11.21
CA PRO A 13 -1.99 21.69 -10.05
C PRO A 13 -3.05 20.69 -10.48
N LEU A 14 -2.78 19.41 -10.21
CA LEU A 14 -3.66 18.25 -10.29
C LEU A 14 -4.76 18.36 -11.36
N ALA A 15 -4.41 18.12 -12.63
CA ALA A 15 -5.42 17.76 -13.59
C ALA A 15 -6.08 16.47 -13.07
N VAL A 16 -7.33 16.59 -12.62
CA VAL A 16 -8.11 15.46 -12.11
C VAL A 16 -8.22 14.45 -13.24
N ALA A 17 -7.44 13.38 -13.15
CA ALA A 17 -7.50 12.29 -14.11
C ALA A 17 -8.85 11.59 -13.91
N SER A 18 -9.72 11.67 -14.90
CA SER A 18 -10.91 10.84 -14.95
C SER A 18 -10.50 9.41 -15.30
N TRP A 19 -11.17 8.43 -14.73
CA TRP A 19 -10.98 7.03 -15.12
C TRP A 19 -11.27 6.86 -16.62
N SER A 20 -10.39 6.17 -17.33
CA SER A 20 -10.66 5.66 -18.68
C SER A 20 -9.90 4.36 -18.91
N ARG A 21 -10.53 3.43 -19.62
CA ARG A 21 -9.89 2.16 -20.01
C ARG A 21 -8.68 2.39 -20.90
N ASP A 22 -8.73 3.37 -21.82
CA ASP A 22 -7.59 3.68 -22.69
C ASP A 22 -6.36 4.13 -21.90
N ALA A 23 -6.54 4.93 -20.83
CA ALA A 23 -5.44 5.32 -19.95
C ALA A 23 -4.88 4.13 -19.18
N ALA A 24 -5.74 3.22 -18.71
CA ALA A 24 -5.34 1.99 -18.04
C ALA A 24 -4.57 1.03 -18.98
N GLU A 25 -5.05 0.88 -20.23
CA GLU A 25 -4.33 0.14 -21.28
C GLU A 25 -2.94 0.74 -21.54
N GLY A 26 -2.86 2.05 -21.65
CA GLY A 26 -1.59 2.75 -21.90
C GLY A 26 -0.57 2.53 -20.80
N ILE A 27 -0.99 2.54 -19.52
CA ILE A 27 -0.08 2.33 -18.39
C ILE A 27 0.39 0.87 -18.31
N VAL A 28 -0.50 -0.10 -18.51
CA VAL A 28 -0.14 -1.53 -18.56
C VAL A 28 0.83 -1.79 -19.71
N ALA A 29 0.58 -1.20 -20.88
CA ALA A 29 1.49 -1.32 -22.03
C ALA A 29 2.89 -0.83 -21.67
N ARG A 30 3.00 0.36 -21.07
CA ARG A 30 4.27 0.96 -20.67
C ARG A 30 5.03 0.09 -19.65
N TRP A 31 4.35 -0.42 -18.62
CA TRP A 31 4.97 -1.29 -17.62
C TRP A 31 5.41 -2.62 -18.22
N CYS A 32 4.56 -3.28 -19.00
CA CYS A 32 4.92 -4.57 -19.64
C CYS A 32 6.09 -4.40 -20.61
N ASP A 33 6.12 -3.36 -21.44
CA ASP A 33 7.23 -3.10 -22.36
C ASP A 33 8.54 -2.83 -21.59
N ALA A 34 8.49 -2.09 -20.48
CA ALA A 34 9.65 -1.82 -19.62
C ALA A 34 10.19 -3.10 -18.95
N LEU A 35 9.29 -3.99 -18.50
CA LEU A 35 9.66 -5.28 -17.91
C LEU A 35 10.22 -6.24 -18.94
N LEU A 36 9.60 -6.29 -20.14
CA LEU A 36 10.07 -7.10 -21.26
C LEU A 36 11.50 -6.70 -21.68
N ALA A 37 11.78 -5.39 -21.76
CA ALA A 37 13.09 -4.88 -22.10
C ALA A 37 14.19 -5.24 -21.08
N ARG A 38 13.82 -5.63 -19.87
CA ARG A 38 14.73 -6.03 -18.78
C ARG A 38 14.81 -7.54 -18.58
N GLN A 39 13.92 -8.29 -19.23
CA GLN A 39 13.95 -9.73 -19.12
C GLN A 39 15.19 -10.31 -19.82
N ILE A 40 15.97 -11.09 -19.10
CA ILE A 40 17.11 -11.81 -19.64
C ILE A 40 16.58 -12.92 -20.57
N ALA A 41 17.17 -13.06 -21.75
CA ALA A 41 16.77 -14.05 -22.72
C ALA A 41 17.91 -14.43 -23.67
N GLY A 42 17.92 -15.67 -24.16
CA GLY A 42 18.86 -16.15 -25.16
C GLY A 42 20.25 -16.49 -24.62
N THR A 43 20.40 -16.68 -23.31
CA THR A 43 21.67 -17.11 -22.69
C THR A 43 21.87 -18.61 -22.81
N GLY A 44 20.79 -19.39 -22.94
CA GLY A 44 20.78 -20.85 -22.88
C GLY A 44 20.91 -21.42 -21.47
N ASP A 45 20.93 -20.56 -20.44
CA ASP A 45 20.95 -20.95 -19.04
C ASP A 45 19.53 -20.76 -18.42
N PRO A 46 18.85 -21.85 -18.00
CA PRO A 46 17.52 -21.77 -17.41
C PRO A 46 17.50 -21.03 -16.07
N MET A 47 18.67 -20.85 -15.41
CA MET A 47 18.79 -20.04 -14.19
C MET A 47 18.85 -18.53 -14.48
N LEU A 48 18.93 -18.13 -15.75
CA LEU A 48 18.98 -16.73 -16.19
C LEU A 48 17.86 -16.39 -17.16
N ASP A 49 17.57 -17.26 -18.15
CA ASP A 49 16.57 -16.99 -19.18
C ASP A 49 15.16 -16.88 -18.57
N GLY A 50 14.59 -15.71 -18.63
CA GLY A 50 13.30 -15.36 -18.01
C GLY A 50 13.41 -14.48 -16.78
N ALA A 51 14.57 -14.42 -16.13
CA ALA A 51 14.83 -13.57 -14.99
C ALA A 51 14.71 -12.08 -15.32
N ILE A 52 14.43 -11.28 -14.30
CA ILE A 52 14.49 -9.80 -14.38
C ILE A 52 15.39 -9.29 -13.26
N ALA A 53 16.44 -8.58 -13.63
CA ALA A 53 17.27 -7.88 -12.67
C ALA A 53 16.51 -6.63 -12.15
N CYS A 54 16.36 -6.55 -10.84
CA CYS A 54 15.69 -5.43 -10.19
C CYS A 54 16.68 -4.30 -9.90
N PRO A 55 16.48 -3.08 -10.42
CA PRO A 55 17.40 -1.97 -10.16
C PRO A 55 17.38 -1.52 -8.69
N ALA A 56 16.25 -1.65 -7.98
CA ALA A 56 16.15 -1.30 -6.57
C ALA A 56 16.76 -2.36 -5.64
N CYS A 57 16.51 -3.64 -5.92
CA CYS A 57 16.97 -4.74 -5.06
C CYS A 57 18.42 -5.15 -5.36
N GLY A 58 18.94 -4.84 -6.56
CA GLY A 58 20.28 -5.25 -7.01
C GLY A 58 20.44 -6.76 -7.25
N VAL A 59 19.33 -7.51 -7.34
CA VAL A 59 19.28 -8.98 -7.53
C VAL A 59 18.25 -9.35 -8.58
N LEU A 60 18.26 -10.61 -9.03
CA LEU A 60 17.16 -11.17 -9.82
C LEU A 60 15.91 -11.27 -8.94
N HIS A 61 14.77 -10.78 -9.45
CA HIS A 61 13.55 -10.71 -8.63
C HIS A 61 12.80 -12.03 -8.61
N GLY A 62 12.52 -12.58 -7.41
CA GLY A 62 11.97 -13.94 -7.24
C GLY A 62 10.55 -14.14 -7.76
N ARG A 63 9.73 -13.09 -7.83
CA ARG A 63 8.30 -13.19 -8.18
C ARG A 63 7.99 -12.94 -9.66
N VAL A 64 8.96 -13.14 -10.54
CA VAL A 64 8.82 -12.87 -11.99
C VAL A 64 7.72 -13.73 -12.64
N GLY A 65 7.41 -14.91 -12.11
CA GLY A 65 6.31 -15.77 -12.58
C GLY A 65 4.93 -15.10 -12.59
N ASP A 66 4.73 -14.10 -11.72
CA ASP A 66 3.50 -13.29 -11.68
C ASP A 66 3.24 -12.54 -13.02
N LEU A 67 4.28 -12.34 -13.83
CA LEU A 67 4.17 -11.74 -15.16
C LEU A 67 3.36 -12.58 -16.17
N ALA A 68 3.11 -13.85 -15.89
CA ALA A 68 2.31 -14.69 -16.78
C ALA A 68 0.98 -14.02 -17.15
N TYR A 69 0.30 -13.42 -16.16
CA TYR A 69 -1.01 -12.82 -16.35
C TYR A 69 -0.99 -11.51 -17.19
N PRO A 70 -0.25 -10.46 -16.82
CA PRO A 70 -0.24 -9.23 -17.61
C PRO A 70 0.38 -9.40 -19.01
N LEU A 71 1.35 -10.29 -19.18
CA LEU A 71 1.94 -10.53 -20.48
C LEU A 71 1.01 -11.37 -21.39
N ALA A 72 0.27 -12.36 -20.85
CA ALA A 72 -0.76 -13.06 -21.61
C ALA A 72 -1.88 -12.11 -22.05
N TYR A 73 -2.29 -11.15 -21.20
CA TYR A 73 -3.21 -10.09 -21.56
C TYR A 73 -2.68 -9.25 -22.73
N ARG A 74 -1.41 -8.81 -22.67
CA ARG A 74 -0.79 -8.01 -23.74
C ARG A 74 -0.71 -8.80 -25.07
N TRP A 75 -0.35 -10.09 -25.00
CA TRP A 75 -0.39 -10.97 -26.15
C TRP A 75 -1.80 -11.04 -26.77
N GLU A 76 -2.80 -11.27 -25.96
CA GLU A 76 -4.19 -11.37 -26.43
C GLU A 76 -4.67 -10.08 -27.08
N ARG A 77 -4.32 -8.92 -26.50
CA ARG A 77 -4.71 -7.60 -27.01
C ARG A 77 -3.98 -7.18 -28.29
N THR A 78 -2.71 -7.57 -28.45
CA THR A 78 -1.86 -7.09 -29.57
C THR A 78 -1.62 -8.12 -30.66
N GLY A 79 -1.80 -9.41 -30.38
CA GLY A 79 -1.39 -10.50 -31.24
C GLY A 79 0.14 -10.68 -31.34
N ASP A 80 0.94 -9.89 -30.61
CA ASP A 80 2.41 -9.96 -30.69
C ASP A 80 2.93 -11.12 -29.82
N ALA A 81 3.47 -12.13 -30.50
CA ALA A 81 3.96 -13.37 -29.89
C ALA A 81 5.11 -13.12 -28.86
N LYS A 82 5.80 -11.99 -28.93
CA LYS A 82 6.88 -11.66 -27.97
C LYS A 82 6.39 -11.65 -26.51
N PHE A 83 5.14 -11.20 -26.26
CA PHE A 83 4.57 -11.15 -24.93
C PHE A 83 4.29 -12.55 -24.38
N LEU A 84 3.72 -13.46 -25.18
CA LEU A 84 3.50 -14.83 -24.74
C LEU A 84 4.82 -15.56 -24.50
N ALA A 85 5.79 -15.40 -25.40
CA ALA A 85 7.12 -15.98 -25.23
C ALA A 85 7.83 -15.44 -23.96
N ALA A 86 7.64 -14.17 -23.62
CA ALA A 86 8.17 -13.59 -22.39
C ALA A 86 7.46 -14.13 -21.14
N ALA A 87 6.14 -14.32 -21.19
CA ALA A 87 5.37 -14.96 -20.13
C ALA A 87 5.84 -16.40 -19.88
N GLU A 88 6.05 -17.17 -20.95
CA GLU A 88 6.56 -18.55 -20.89
C GLU A 88 7.93 -18.59 -20.20
N ARG A 89 8.89 -17.77 -20.66
CA ARG A 89 10.21 -17.68 -20.03
C ARG A 89 10.15 -17.29 -18.55
N ALA A 90 9.25 -16.36 -18.17
CA ALA A 90 9.09 -15.94 -16.77
C ALA A 90 8.63 -17.10 -15.88
N VAL A 91 7.67 -17.91 -16.34
CA VAL A 91 7.19 -19.10 -15.65
C VAL A 91 8.28 -20.18 -15.59
N GLU A 92 8.96 -20.45 -16.70
CA GLU A 92 10.05 -21.45 -16.78
C GLU A 92 11.22 -21.08 -15.86
N TRP A 93 11.62 -19.82 -15.84
CA TRP A 93 12.63 -19.34 -14.90
C TRP A 93 12.20 -19.50 -13.44
N THR A 94 10.94 -19.17 -13.13
CA THR A 94 10.41 -19.34 -11.76
C THR A 94 10.46 -20.81 -11.33
N GLU A 95 10.16 -21.73 -12.24
CA GLU A 95 10.29 -23.16 -11.99
C GLU A 95 11.75 -23.60 -11.79
N ALA A 96 12.66 -23.10 -12.60
CA ALA A 96 14.07 -23.49 -12.53
C ALA A 96 14.78 -22.89 -11.31
N ALA A 97 14.55 -21.62 -11.00
CA ALA A 97 15.34 -20.86 -10.04
C ALA A 97 14.67 -20.70 -8.67
N MET A 98 13.32 -20.65 -8.62
CA MET A 98 12.57 -20.35 -7.39
C MET A 98 11.83 -21.55 -6.81
N ARG A 99 11.80 -22.71 -7.50
CA ARG A 99 11.13 -23.91 -6.99
C ARG A 99 11.92 -24.52 -5.83
N ARG A 100 11.26 -24.70 -4.70
CA ARG A 100 11.77 -25.34 -3.50
C ARG A 100 11.72 -26.86 -3.61
N ALA A 101 12.54 -27.53 -2.83
CA ALA A 101 12.53 -29.00 -2.74
C ALA A 101 11.20 -29.57 -2.20
N ASP A 102 10.47 -28.79 -1.38
CA ASP A 102 9.16 -29.16 -0.84
C ASP A 102 7.98 -28.86 -1.78
N GLY A 103 8.23 -28.34 -2.98
CA GLY A 103 7.22 -28.05 -3.99
C GLY A 103 6.71 -26.61 -4.00
N GLY A 104 6.97 -25.81 -2.97
CA GLY A 104 6.62 -24.38 -2.94
C GLY A 104 7.58 -23.50 -3.76
N LEU A 105 7.36 -22.19 -3.70
CA LEU A 105 8.24 -21.20 -4.32
C LEU A 105 8.96 -20.37 -3.25
N TYR A 106 10.18 -19.94 -3.54
CA TYR A 106 10.87 -18.91 -2.77
C TYR A 106 10.30 -17.52 -3.12
N ASN A 107 10.20 -16.65 -2.13
CA ASN A 107 9.86 -15.25 -2.38
C ASN A 107 10.96 -14.53 -3.19
N ASP A 108 12.21 -14.73 -2.79
CA ASP A 108 13.42 -14.30 -3.48
C ASP A 108 14.63 -15.10 -2.97
N PHE A 109 15.83 -14.85 -3.51
CA PHE A 109 17.05 -15.53 -3.11
C PHE A 109 17.49 -15.27 -1.65
N GLN A 110 16.90 -14.29 -1.00
CA GLN A 110 17.22 -13.89 0.39
C GLN A 110 16.10 -14.23 1.37
N SER A 111 14.89 -14.50 0.87
CA SER A 111 13.72 -14.85 1.67
C SER A 111 13.15 -16.20 1.27
N GLN A 112 13.20 -17.12 2.21
CA GLN A 112 12.65 -18.47 2.03
C GLN A 112 11.14 -18.55 2.31
N TRP A 113 10.46 -17.42 2.37
CA TRP A 113 9.04 -17.37 2.66
C TRP A 113 8.24 -18.05 1.53
N TRP A 114 7.67 -19.19 1.84
CA TRP A 114 7.02 -20.08 0.88
C TRP A 114 5.56 -19.72 0.58
N ALA A 115 4.90 -19.00 1.48
CA ALA A 115 3.47 -18.72 1.33
C ALA A 115 3.14 -17.85 0.10
N ILE A 116 4.14 -17.21 -0.50
CA ILE A 116 3.99 -16.50 -1.79
C ILE A 116 3.55 -17.41 -2.94
N THR A 117 3.66 -18.74 -2.77
CA THR A 117 3.18 -19.71 -3.79
C THR A 117 1.71 -19.48 -4.13
N VAL A 118 0.89 -19.04 -3.18
CA VAL A 118 -0.52 -18.72 -3.41
C VAL A 118 -0.70 -17.60 -4.45
N PHE A 119 0.17 -16.59 -4.45
CA PHE A 119 0.07 -15.49 -5.41
C PHE A 119 0.49 -15.90 -6.82
N ALA A 120 1.54 -16.72 -6.94
CA ALA A 120 1.94 -17.31 -8.23
C ALA A 120 0.83 -18.21 -8.79
N GLN A 121 0.21 -19.03 -7.94
CA GLN A 121 -0.96 -19.83 -8.28
C GLN A 121 -2.12 -18.96 -8.78
N ILE A 122 -2.45 -17.86 -8.09
CA ILE A 122 -3.51 -16.94 -8.53
C ILE A 122 -3.20 -16.34 -9.90
N ALA A 123 -1.96 -15.88 -10.13
CA ALA A 123 -1.56 -15.30 -11.40
C ALA A 123 -1.69 -16.31 -12.56
N LEU A 124 -1.25 -17.53 -12.34
CA LEU A 124 -1.36 -18.59 -13.34
C LEU A 124 -2.83 -19.05 -13.53
N GLY A 125 -3.59 -19.17 -12.44
CA GLY A 125 -5.01 -19.50 -12.46
C GLY A 125 -5.86 -18.48 -13.23
N LYS A 126 -5.63 -17.18 -13.01
CA LYS A 126 -6.26 -16.10 -13.80
C LYS A 126 -5.90 -16.20 -15.28
N THR A 127 -4.63 -16.50 -15.58
CA THR A 127 -4.16 -16.68 -16.97
C THR A 127 -4.89 -17.83 -17.65
N LEU A 128 -4.96 -18.98 -16.99
CA LEU A 128 -5.64 -20.17 -17.53
C LEU A 128 -7.16 -19.94 -17.67
N LEU A 129 -7.80 -19.32 -16.68
CA LEU A 129 -9.23 -19.06 -16.71
C LEU A 129 -9.62 -18.10 -17.86
N ARG A 130 -8.82 -17.05 -18.10
CA ARG A 130 -9.18 -15.99 -19.06
C ARG A 130 -8.66 -16.24 -20.47
N PHE A 131 -7.48 -16.84 -20.60
CA PHE A 131 -6.79 -16.97 -21.89
C PHE A 131 -6.52 -18.44 -22.28
N GLY A 132 -6.79 -19.41 -21.39
CA GLY A 132 -6.44 -20.82 -21.57
C GLY A 132 -6.89 -21.42 -22.89
N ASP A 133 -8.09 -21.08 -23.39
CA ASP A 133 -8.61 -21.60 -24.66
C ASP A 133 -7.89 -21.05 -25.89
N ARG A 134 -7.12 -19.96 -25.75
CA ARG A 134 -6.33 -19.33 -26.81
C ARG A 134 -4.85 -19.69 -26.74
N LEU A 135 -4.38 -20.19 -25.58
CA LEU A 135 -3.00 -20.62 -25.42
C LEU A 135 -2.67 -21.81 -26.38
N PRO A 136 -1.44 -21.90 -26.89
CA PRO A 136 -0.96 -23.11 -27.54
C PRO A 136 -1.22 -24.33 -26.64
N ARG A 137 -1.68 -25.43 -27.24
CA ARG A 137 -2.11 -26.62 -26.50
C ARG A 137 -1.05 -27.14 -25.53
N ASP A 138 0.19 -27.23 -25.98
CA ASP A 138 1.29 -27.76 -25.15
C ASP A 138 1.60 -26.83 -23.98
N LEU A 139 1.55 -25.51 -24.18
CA LEU A 139 1.75 -24.51 -23.12
C LEU A 139 0.61 -24.60 -22.11
N ARG A 140 -0.63 -24.68 -22.57
CA ARG A 140 -1.79 -24.85 -21.68
C ARG A 140 -1.66 -26.11 -20.82
N VAL A 141 -1.25 -27.23 -21.37
CA VAL A 141 -1.06 -28.48 -20.62
C VAL A 141 0.01 -28.31 -19.55
N ARG A 142 1.17 -27.73 -19.90
CA ARG A 142 2.24 -27.48 -18.94
C ARG A 142 1.79 -26.55 -17.83
N TRP A 143 1.18 -25.43 -18.15
CA TRP A 143 0.72 -24.45 -17.14
C TRP A 143 -0.41 -25.00 -16.28
N SER A 144 -1.31 -25.82 -16.81
CA SER A 144 -2.33 -26.49 -16.01
C SER A 144 -1.73 -27.44 -14.99
N ALA A 145 -0.70 -28.21 -15.37
CA ALA A 145 0.00 -29.10 -14.44
C ALA A 145 0.77 -28.33 -13.35
N LEU A 146 1.37 -27.19 -13.69
CA LEU A 146 2.02 -26.30 -12.70
C LEU A 146 0.98 -25.73 -11.73
N PHE A 147 -0.13 -25.25 -12.24
CA PHE A 147 -1.23 -24.69 -11.45
C PHE A 147 -1.82 -25.72 -10.48
N GLU A 148 -2.05 -26.94 -10.93
CA GLU A 148 -2.53 -28.05 -10.09
C GLU A 148 -1.54 -28.36 -8.96
N ARG A 149 -0.24 -28.49 -9.27
CA ARG A 149 0.81 -28.74 -8.28
C ARG A 149 0.89 -27.61 -7.24
N ASP A 150 0.85 -26.34 -7.65
CA ASP A 150 0.87 -25.21 -6.73
C ASP A 150 -0.39 -25.16 -5.88
N THR A 151 -1.55 -25.57 -6.44
CA THR A 151 -2.81 -25.73 -5.72
C THR A 151 -2.67 -26.79 -4.61
N ASP A 152 -2.11 -27.96 -4.93
CA ASP A 152 -1.93 -29.04 -3.96
C ASP A 152 -0.97 -28.64 -2.83
N PHE A 153 0.12 -27.96 -3.17
CA PHE A 153 1.05 -27.40 -2.17
C PHE A 153 0.35 -26.41 -1.24
N VAL A 154 -0.44 -25.46 -1.79
CA VAL A 154 -1.17 -24.46 -1.01
C VAL A 154 -2.19 -25.14 -0.09
N VAL A 155 -2.91 -26.16 -0.56
CA VAL A 155 -3.88 -26.90 0.27
C VAL A 155 -3.18 -27.62 1.42
N GLU A 156 -2.05 -28.26 1.17
CA GLU A 156 -1.29 -28.96 2.19
C GLU A 156 -0.73 -28.03 3.28
N ARG A 157 -0.28 -26.83 2.87
CA ARG A 157 0.47 -25.92 3.74
C ARG A 157 -0.38 -24.88 4.45
N PHE A 158 -1.58 -24.58 3.94
CA PHE A 158 -2.51 -23.63 4.58
C PHE A 158 -3.37 -24.37 5.61
N ASP A 159 -2.72 -25.12 6.48
CA ASP A 159 -3.36 -25.80 7.60
C ASP A 159 -3.86 -24.83 8.68
N GLU A 160 -4.53 -25.36 9.70
CA GLU A 160 -5.09 -24.56 10.79
C GLU A 160 -4.03 -23.73 11.53
N SER A 161 -2.87 -24.33 11.80
CA SER A 161 -1.76 -23.69 12.51
C SER A 161 -1.20 -22.50 11.73
N PHE A 162 -1.03 -22.64 10.42
CA PHE A 162 -0.59 -21.55 9.58
C PHE A 162 -1.62 -20.42 9.53
N VAL A 163 -2.89 -20.75 9.33
CA VAL A 163 -3.98 -19.75 9.23
C VAL A 163 -4.16 -18.98 10.54
N GLU A 164 -3.98 -19.63 11.68
CA GLU A 164 -4.07 -18.97 12.99
C GLU A 164 -2.86 -18.10 13.35
N SER A 165 -1.72 -18.33 12.70
CA SER A 165 -0.46 -17.61 12.97
C SER A 165 -0.09 -16.58 11.92
N THR A 166 -0.79 -16.55 10.76
CA THR A 166 -0.44 -15.68 9.63
C THR A 166 -1.33 -14.44 9.55
N ASN A 167 -0.97 -13.53 8.63
CA ASN A 167 -1.76 -12.36 8.30
C ASN A 167 -2.98 -12.73 7.46
N VAL A 168 -4.03 -11.91 7.53
CA VAL A 168 -5.33 -12.13 6.85
C VAL A 168 -5.22 -12.18 5.32
N ASN A 169 -4.22 -11.52 4.72
CA ASN A 169 -4.03 -11.55 3.27
C ASN A 169 -3.81 -12.98 2.74
N TYR A 170 -3.16 -13.87 3.50
CA TYR A 170 -2.97 -15.27 3.08
C TYR A 170 -4.26 -16.09 3.07
N PRO A 171 -5.07 -16.17 4.13
CA PRO A 171 -6.37 -16.84 4.07
C PRO A 171 -7.34 -16.18 3.08
N ALA A 172 -7.29 -14.85 2.90
CA ALA A 172 -8.07 -14.18 1.86
C ALA A 172 -7.65 -14.62 0.44
N SER A 173 -6.34 -14.64 0.17
CA SER A 173 -5.81 -15.13 -1.12
C SER A 173 -6.05 -16.63 -1.32
N PHE A 174 -6.05 -17.44 -0.26
CA PHE A 174 -6.45 -18.84 -0.35
C PHE A 174 -7.89 -19.00 -0.85
N CYS A 175 -8.83 -18.14 -0.42
CA CYS A 175 -10.20 -18.18 -0.93
C CYS A 175 -10.25 -18.00 -2.45
N GLU A 176 -9.54 -17.01 -2.99
CA GLU A 176 -9.45 -16.79 -4.44
C GLU A 176 -8.75 -17.94 -5.15
N ALA A 177 -7.60 -18.38 -4.62
CA ALA A 177 -6.80 -19.45 -5.19
C ALA A 177 -7.60 -20.75 -5.34
N MET A 178 -8.34 -21.15 -4.31
CA MET A 178 -9.18 -22.34 -4.34
C MET A 178 -10.43 -22.18 -5.22
N ALA A 179 -11.01 -20.98 -5.27
CA ALA A 179 -12.12 -20.70 -6.20
C ALA A 179 -11.65 -20.79 -7.67
N LEU A 180 -10.46 -20.26 -7.98
CA LEU A 180 -9.84 -20.42 -9.30
C LEU A 180 -9.57 -21.89 -9.61
N ALA A 181 -9.03 -22.65 -8.65
CA ALA A 181 -8.77 -24.09 -8.84
C ALA A 181 -10.06 -24.87 -9.11
N GLY A 182 -11.13 -24.60 -8.39
CA GLY A 182 -12.44 -25.19 -8.65
C GLY A 182 -12.93 -24.93 -10.07
N ARG A 183 -12.71 -23.71 -10.59
CA ARG A 183 -13.15 -23.34 -11.95
C ARG A 183 -12.24 -23.87 -13.04
N VAL A 184 -10.92 -23.82 -12.87
CA VAL A 184 -9.92 -24.20 -13.89
C VAL A 184 -9.79 -25.72 -13.99
N LEU A 185 -9.78 -26.42 -12.85
CA LEU A 185 -9.61 -27.87 -12.77
C LEU A 185 -10.95 -28.64 -12.79
N GLY A 186 -12.07 -27.94 -12.60
CA GLY A 186 -13.39 -28.59 -12.48
C GLY A 186 -13.54 -29.37 -11.17
N ASP A 187 -12.93 -28.90 -10.08
CA ASP A 187 -12.88 -29.58 -8.78
C ASP A 187 -13.76 -28.87 -7.74
N ASP A 188 -14.94 -29.43 -7.48
CA ASP A 188 -15.88 -28.91 -6.46
C ASP A 188 -15.30 -28.98 -5.03
N GLY A 189 -14.37 -29.90 -4.75
CA GLY A 189 -13.67 -30.00 -3.48
C GLY A 189 -12.83 -28.74 -3.19
N ARG A 190 -12.19 -28.18 -4.19
CA ARG A 190 -11.44 -26.91 -4.05
C ARG A 190 -12.39 -25.74 -3.78
N THR A 191 -13.54 -25.71 -4.45
CA THR A 191 -14.58 -24.71 -4.17
C THR A 191 -15.10 -24.81 -2.73
N ALA A 192 -15.27 -26.01 -2.20
CA ALA A 192 -15.68 -26.22 -0.81
C ALA A 192 -14.62 -25.72 0.18
N LEU A 193 -13.33 -25.94 -0.09
CA LEU A 193 -12.23 -25.38 0.71
C LEU A 193 -12.24 -23.85 0.72
N ALA A 194 -12.46 -23.22 -0.45
CA ALA A 194 -12.60 -21.77 -0.55
C ALA A 194 -13.73 -21.24 0.36
N ARG A 195 -14.90 -21.88 0.34
CA ARG A 195 -16.05 -21.49 1.19
C ARG A 195 -15.75 -21.64 2.68
N SER A 196 -15.13 -22.76 3.08
CA SER A 196 -14.74 -22.99 4.47
C SER A 196 -13.77 -21.93 4.99
N MET A 197 -12.78 -21.54 4.19
CA MET A 197 -11.84 -20.47 4.56
C MET A 197 -12.55 -19.11 4.60
N ALA A 198 -13.43 -18.82 3.65
CA ALA A 198 -14.20 -17.59 3.62
C ALA A 198 -15.07 -17.41 4.89
N ASP A 199 -15.67 -18.48 5.41
CA ASP A 199 -16.40 -18.46 6.69
C ASP A 199 -15.50 -18.12 7.90
N ARG A 200 -14.21 -18.48 7.85
CA ARG A 200 -13.24 -18.08 8.87
C ARG A 200 -12.90 -16.61 8.75
N VAL A 201 -12.54 -16.15 7.55
CA VAL A 201 -12.15 -14.76 7.28
C VAL A 201 -13.31 -13.79 7.55
N MET A 202 -14.55 -14.22 7.35
CA MET A 202 -15.75 -13.41 7.66
C MET A 202 -15.76 -12.88 9.10
N LYS A 203 -15.15 -13.58 10.04
CA LYS A 203 -15.05 -13.17 11.46
C LYS A 203 -14.05 -12.02 11.69
N SER A 204 -13.26 -11.66 10.67
CA SER A 204 -12.25 -10.60 10.75
C SER A 204 -12.77 -9.23 10.33
N PHE A 205 -14.00 -9.14 9.82
CA PHE A 205 -14.63 -7.84 9.58
C PHE A 205 -15.04 -7.19 10.90
N LEU A 206 -14.64 -5.94 11.08
CA LEU A 206 -14.86 -5.16 12.29
C LEU A 206 -16.19 -4.38 12.24
N PRO A 207 -16.74 -3.96 13.38
CA PRO A 207 -18.00 -3.20 13.41
C PRO A 207 -17.96 -1.85 12.66
N ASP A 208 -16.78 -1.21 12.57
CA ASP A 208 -16.56 0.01 11.80
C ASP A 208 -16.23 -0.24 10.32
N GLY A 209 -16.39 -1.48 9.86
CA GLY A 209 -16.25 -1.89 8.47
C GLY A 209 -14.82 -2.26 8.06
N LEU A 210 -13.82 -2.10 8.91
CA LEU A 210 -12.44 -2.47 8.56
C LEU A 210 -12.22 -3.97 8.66
N LEU A 211 -11.13 -4.47 8.04
CA LEU A 211 -10.70 -5.86 8.11
C LEU A 211 -9.45 -5.97 8.99
N THR A 212 -9.51 -6.78 10.05
CA THR A 212 -8.38 -7.02 10.97
C THR A 212 -7.54 -8.21 10.57
N GLY A 213 -6.30 -8.24 11.04
CA GLY A 213 -5.40 -9.39 10.90
C GLY A 213 -4.22 -9.12 9.96
N GLU A 214 -3.91 -7.86 9.68
CA GLU A 214 -2.72 -7.53 8.91
C GLU A 214 -1.62 -6.96 9.81
N GLY A 215 -0.44 -7.59 9.78
CA GLY A 215 0.67 -7.33 10.70
C GLY A 215 0.59 -8.09 12.03
N ALA A 216 -0.46 -8.87 12.23
CA ALA A 216 -0.65 -9.83 13.31
C ALA A 216 -1.76 -10.83 12.92
N PRO A 217 -1.86 -12.01 13.55
CA PRO A 217 -2.96 -12.94 13.30
C PRO A 217 -4.34 -12.30 13.51
N MET A 218 -5.34 -12.80 12.78
CA MET A 218 -6.72 -12.27 12.77
C MET A 218 -7.36 -12.14 14.15
N SER A 219 -7.02 -13.03 15.08
CA SER A 219 -7.55 -13.07 16.45
C SER A 219 -6.85 -12.11 17.41
N HIS A 220 -5.68 -11.56 17.03
CA HIS A 220 -4.90 -10.71 17.92
C HIS A 220 -5.52 -9.33 18.10
N ARG A 221 -5.34 -8.79 19.30
CA ARG A 221 -5.65 -7.41 19.65
C ARG A 221 -4.48 -6.83 20.44
N SER A 222 -4.35 -5.53 20.39
CA SER A 222 -3.36 -4.81 21.19
C SER A 222 -3.69 -4.88 22.69
N PRO A 223 -2.80 -4.47 23.58
CA PRO A 223 -3.08 -4.40 25.03
C PRO A 223 -4.35 -3.59 25.37
N ARG A 224 -4.65 -2.53 24.61
CA ARG A 224 -5.87 -1.74 24.77
C ARG A 224 -7.06 -2.25 23.97
N GLY A 225 -6.96 -3.43 23.33
CA GLY A 225 -8.01 -4.06 22.57
C GLY A 225 -8.15 -3.58 21.12
N LEU A 226 -7.21 -2.76 20.61
CA LEU A 226 -7.25 -2.29 19.23
C LEU A 226 -6.94 -3.40 18.23
N ALA A 227 -7.57 -3.33 17.06
CA ALA A 227 -7.35 -4.26 15.97
C ALA A 227 -6.06 -3.94 15.20
N TYR A 228 -5.44 -4.97 14.65
CA TYR A 228 -4.30 -4.85 13.74
C TYR A 228 -4.81 -4.73 12.31
N VAL A 229 -4.67 -3.55 11.72
CA VAL A 229 -5.14 -3.23 10.37
C VAL A 229 -4.00 -2.59 9.58
N ASP A 230 -3.85 -3.02 8.34
CA ASP A 230 -3.06 -2.32 7.33
C ASP A 230 -3.96 -2.07 6.12
N LEU A 231 -4.21 -0.81 5.84
CA LEU A 231 -5.16 -0.41 4.80
C LEU A 231 -4.66 -0.76 3.41
N GLY A 232 -3.35 -0.61 3.17
CA GLY A 232 -2.72 -0.93 1.90
C GLY A 232 -2.93 -2.39 1.54
N TYR A 233 -2.52 -3.31 2.41
CA TYR A 233 -2.70 -4.74 2.18
C TYR A 233 -4.16 -5.15 2.08
N ASN A 234 -5.03 -4.55 2.89
CA ASN A 234 -6.45 -4.88 2.83
C ASN A 234 -7.08 -4.49 1.48
N LEU A 235 -6.81 -3.27 1.00
CA LEU A 235 -7.37 -2.79 -0.28
C LEU A 235 -6.68 -3.39 -1.51
N GLU A 236 -5.42 -3.79 -1.38
CA GLU A 236 -4.59 -4.21 -2.51
C GLU A 236 -4.50 -5.73 -2.68
N GLU A 237 -4.70 -6.51 -1.61
CA GLU A 237 -4.62 -7.98 -1.63
C GLU A 237 -5.85 -8.66 -1.04
N SER A 238 -6.21 -8.36 0.23
CA SER A 238 -7.21 -9.14 0.96
C SER A 238 -8.62 -8.96 0.40
N LEU A 239 -9.09 -7.73 0.29
CA LEU A 239 -10.45 -7.44 -0.21
C LEU A 239 -10.62 -7.77 -1.70
N PRO A 240 -9.65 -7.50 -2.60
CA PRO A 240 -9.71 -7.97 -3.98
C PRO A 240 -9.83 -9.49 -4.11
N SER A 241 -9.04 -10.24 -3.35
CA SER A 241 -9.08 -11.71 -3.36
C SER A 241 -10.42 -12.26 -2.84
N LEU A 242 -10.94 -11.69 -1.74
CA LEU A 242 -12.25 -12.07 -1.21
C LEU A 242 -13.39 -11.70 -2.18
N PHE A 243 -13.27 -10.58 -2.89
CA PHE A 243 -14.24 -10.20 -3.91
C PHE A 243 -14.22 -11.16 -5.09
N ALA A 244 -13.02 -11.51 -5.59
CA ALA A 244 -12.85 -12.48 -6.67
C ALA A 244 -13.43 -13.86 -6.28
N TYR A 245 -13.14 -14.33 -5.07
CA TYR A 245 -13.76 -15.52 -4.51
C TYR A 245 -15.30 -15.44 -4.54
N ALA A 246 -15.86 -14.34 -4.04
CA ALA A 246 -17.30 -14.16 -3.96
C ALA A 246 -17.99 -14.20 -5.33
N GLU A 247 -17.37 -13.58 -6.34
CA GLU A 247 -17.85 -13.63 -7.73
C GLU A 247 -17.75 -15.05 -8.33
N LEU A 248 -16.59 -15.72 -8.14
CA LEU A 248 -16.37 -17.07 -8.70
C LEU A 248 -17.29 -18.14 -8.08
N CYS A 249 -17.57 -18.03 -6.79
CA CYS A 249 -18.37 -18.99 -6.02
C CYS A 249 -19.84 -18.58 -5.83
N GLY A 250 -20.24 -17.39 -6.27
CA GLY A 250 -21.59 -16.85 -6.07
C GLY A 250 -21.93 -16.61 -4.59
N ASP A 251 -20.96 -16.21 -3.78
CA ASP A 251 -21.15 -15.93 -2.34
C ASP A 251 -21.59 -14.47 -2.13
N GLY A 252 -22.92 -14.24 -2.15
CA GLY A 252 -23.50 -12.91 -1.95
C GLY A 252 -23.16 -12.31 -0.59
N ARG A 253 -23.12 -13.13 0.48
CA ARG A 253 -22.81 -12.67 1.84
C ARG A 253 -21.38 -12.11 1.93
N MET A 254 -20.39 -12.82 1.37
CA MET A 254 -19.01 -12.33 1.32
C MET A 254 -18.90 -11.10 0.44
N LYS A 255 -19.57 -11.09 -0.72
CA LYS A 255 -19.59 -9.93 -1.62
C LYS A 255 -20.06 -8.66 -0.92
N ASP A 256 -21.19 -8.73 -0.21
CA ASP A 256 -21.75 -7.58 0.51
C ASP A 256 -20.82 -7.10 1.62
N ALA A 257 -20.22 -8.02 2.39
CA ALA A 257 -19.27 -7.68 3.44
C ALA A 257 -18.01 -7.01 2.88
N VAL A 258 -17.47 -7.52 1.78
CA VAL A 258 -16.29 -6.94 1.11
C VAL A 258 -16.59 -5.54 0.57
N LEU A 259 -17.72 -5.33 -0.09
CA LEU A 259 -18.09 -4.01 -0.61
C LEU A 259 -18.29 -2.98 0.51
N ALA A 260 -18.94 -3.36 1.60
CA ALA A 260 -19.09 -2.52 2.78
C ALA A 260 -17.73 -2.17 3.40
N SER A 261 -16.84 -3.17 3.52
CA SER A 261 -15.49 -2.98 4.04
C SER A 261 -14.64 -2.10 3.12
N ALA A 262 -14.69 -2.33 1.81
CA ALA A 262 -13.97 -1.51 0.84
C ALA A 262 -14.42 -0.03 0.90
N ALA A 263 -15.71 0.22 1.09
CA ALA A 263 -16.23 1.58 1.28
C ALA A 263 -15.70 2.24 2.57
N ALA A 264 -15.61 1.48 3.69
CA ALA A 264 -15.02 1.97 4.93
C ALA A 264 -13.51 2.28 4.79
N HIS A 265 -12.76 1.40 4.12
CA HIS A 265 -11.34 1.63 3.83
C HIS A 265 -11.13 2.83 2.89
N ALA A 266 -12.05 3.09 1.95
CA ALA A 266 -11.97 4.21 1.02
C ALA A 266 -12.10 5.59 1.70
N GLU A 267 -12.54 5.65 2.97
CA GLU A 267 -12.49 6.88 3.77
C GLU A 267 -11.04 7.38 3.98
N PHE A 268 -10.06 6.50 3.79
CA PHE A 268 -8.63 6.82 3.88
C PHE A 268 -7.98 7.18 2.53
N LEU A 269 -8.73 7.15 1.42
CA LEU A 269 -8.23 7.64 0.14
C LEU A 269 -8.13 9.16 0.15
N LEU A 270 -6.94 9.65 -0.20
CA LEU A 270 -6.64 11.07 -0.29
C LEU A 270 -7.14 11.65 -1.64
N PRO A 271 -7.44 12.95 -1.70
CA PRO A 271 -7.96 13.60 -2.91
C PRO A 271 -7.03 13.56 -4.13
N ASP A 272 -5.74 13.25 -3.93
CA ASP A 272 -4.74 13.09 -5.00
C ASP A 272 -4.62 11.65 -5.53
N GLY A 273 -5.42 10.73 -5.00
CA GLY A 273 -5.43 9.31 -5.35
C GLY A 273 -4.48 8.45 -4.50
N GLY A 274 -3.78 9.05 -3.54
CA GLY A 274 -2.98 8.34 -2.55
C GLY A 274 -3.83 7.67 -1.48
N LEU A 275 -3.25 6.68 -0.80
CA LEU A 275 -3.85 6.04 0.37
C LEU A 275 -3.14 6.51 1.63
N ASP A 276 -3.89 6.90 2.64
CA ASP A 276 -3.36 7.22 3.96
C ASP A 276 -3.15 5.94 4.78
N ASP A 277 -1.97 5.37 4.68
CA ASP A 277 -1.53 4.21 5.46
C ASP A 277 -0.46 4.62 6.50
N SER A 278 -0.53 5.88 6.95
CA SER A 278 0.48 6.48 7.84
C SER A 278 0.48 5.92 9.27
N PHE A 279 -0.52 5.14 9.65
CA PHE A 279 -0.72 4.65 11.02
C PHE A 279 -0.84 3.12 11.13
N GLY A 280 -1.03 2.40 10.06
CA GLY A 280 -1.30 0.96 10.04
C GLY A 280 -0.20 0.09 10.67
N SER A 281 -0.49 -1.19 10.87
CA SER A 281 0.46 -2.15 11.45
C SER A 281 1.72 -2.35 10.60
N ARG A 282 1.67 -1.93 9.35
CA ARG A 282 2.78 -1.94 8.39
C ARG A 282 3.10 -0.56 7.83
N SER A 283 2.84 0.50 8.58
CA SER A 283 3.12 1.88 8.15
C SER A 283 4.58 2.10 7.69
N ALA A 284 5.54 1.29 8.16
CA ALA A 284 6.91 1.29 7.64
C ALA A 284 7.02 0.95 6.14
N LYS A 285 5.99 0.34 5.55
CA LYS A 285 5.89 0.04 4.12
C LYS A 285 5.04 1.05 3.35
N TRP A 286 4.53 2.08 4.02
CA TRP A 286 3.72 3.09 3.36
C TRP A 286 4.53 3.85 2.30
N THR A 287 3.87 4.09 1.18
CA THR A 287 4.37 4.91 0.10
C THR A 287 3.34 5.97 -0.25
N TYR A 288 3.70 6.93 -1.09
CA TYR A 288 2.81 8.00 -1.49
C TYR A 288 1.53 7.51 -2.21
N TYR A 289 1.53 6.32 -2.80
CA TYR A 289 0.36 5.77 -3.50
C TYR A 289 -0.32 4.60 -2.77
N GLY A 290 0.33 3.99 -1.80
CA GLY A 290 -0.19 2.83 -1.08
C GLY A 290 0.91 1.98 -0.46
N SER A 291 0.70 0.68 -0.34
CA SER A 291 1.73 -0.24 0.12
C SER A 291 2.72 -0.58 -0.99
N ARG A 292 4.00 -0.59 -0.65
CA ARG A 292 5.07 -0.93 -1.59
C ARG A 292 5.14 -2.41 -1.98
N THR A 293 4.45 -3.30 -1.29
CA THR A 293 4.60 -4.76 -1.46
C THR A 293 3.34 -5.49 -1.88
N SER A 294 2.27 -4.78 -2.19
CA SER A 294 0.99 -5.34 -2.57
C SER A 294 0.63 -5.08 -4.04
N ASP A 295 -0.50 -5.61 -4.46
CA ASP A 295 -0.84 -5.71 -5.88
C ASP A 295 -1.56 -4.48 -6.45
N GLY A 296 -2.19 -3.64 -5.61
CA GLY A 296 -2.80 -2.37 -6.00
C GLY A 296 -4.32 -2.27 -5.85
N LEU A 297 -4.82 -1.05 -5.67
CA LEU A 297 -6.21 -0.73 -5.28
C LEU A 297 -7.25 -0.91 -6.40
N LEU A 298 -6.85 -0.89 -7.67
CA LEU A 298 -7.81 -0.76 -8.78
C LEU A 298 -8.86 -1.87 -8.83
N PRO A 299 -8.58 -3.16 -8.52
CA PRO A 299 -9.59 -4.20 -8.54
C PRO A 299 -10.75 -3.94 -7.57
N ILE A 300 -10.45 -3.52 -6.34
CA ILE A 300 -11.51 -3.27 -5.35
C ILE A 300 -12.27 -1.97 -5.62
N LEU A 301 -11.61 -0.95 -6.14
CA LEU A 301 -12.28 0.28 -6.61
C LEU A 301 -13.19 -0.02 -7.82
N GLY A 302 -12.74 -0.89 -8.73
CA GLY A 302 -13.55 -1.40 -9.84
C GLY A 302 -14.77 -2.19 -9.38
N ALA A 303 -14.62 -3.00 -8.34
CA ALA A 303 -15.72 -3.73 -7.70
C ALA A 303 -16.78 -2.76 -7.13
N LEU A 304 -16.36 -1.70 -6.44
CA LEU A 304 -17.25 -0.65 -5.96
C LEU A 304 -17.94 0.08 -7.13
N ALA A 305 -17.20 0.41 -8.19
CA ALA A 305 -17.75 1.11 -9.35
C ALA A 305 -18.82 0.29 -10.07
N LYS A 306 -18.57 -0.99 -10.35
CA LYS A 306 -19.56 -1.88 -10.98
C LYS A 306 -20.76 -2.16 -10.08
N SER A 307 -20.60 -2.01 -8.76
CA SER A 307 -21.69 -2.13 -7.78
C SER A 307 -22.48 -0.83 -7.60
N GLY A 308 -22.18 0.22 -8.38
CA GLY A 308 -22.94 1.46 -8.42
C GLY A 308 -22.54 2.48 -7.35
N VAL A 309 -21.37 2.36 -6.72
CA VAL A 309 -20.86 3.36 -5.77
C VAL A 309 -20.47 4.63 -6.54
N PRO A 310 -21.09 5.79 -6.31
CA PRO A 310 -21.01 6.94 -7.21
C PRO A 310 -19.59 7.53 -7.36
N TRP A 311 -18.78 7.50 -6.30
CA TRP A 311 -17.43 8.08 -6.28
C TRP A 311 -16.34 7.10 -6.74
N ALA A 312 -16.65 5.80 -6.86
CA ALA A 312 -15.62 4.78 -7.08
C ALA A 312 -14.88 4.93 -8.42
N ALA A 313 -15.60 5.29 -9.49
CA ALA A 313 -14.96 5.53 -10.79
C ALA A 313 -14.05 6.78 -10.78
N ARG A 314 -14.38 7.80 -9.98
CA ARG A 314 -13.48 8.94 -9.72
C ARG A 314 -12.24 8.48 -8.97
N ALA A 315 -12.41 7.67 -7.91
CA ALA A 315 -11.29 7.11 -7.16
C ALA A 315 -10.33 6.30 -8.05
N MET A 316 -10.86 5.47 -8.95
CA MET A 316 -10.06 4.75 -9.95
C MET A 316 -9.24 5.71 -10.82
N GLY A 317 -9.85 6.80 -11.30
CA GLY A 317 -9.17 7.80 -12.14
C GLY A 317 -8.06 8.53 -11.40
N LEU A 318 -8.33 8.99 -10.18
CA LEU A 318 -7.34 9.66 -9.32
C LEU A 318 -6.16 8.75 -9.00
N HIS A 319 -6.44 7.49 -8.62
CA HIS A 319 -5.39 6.52 -8.31
C HIS A 319 -4.56 6.15 -9.55
N LEU A 320 -5.21 5.88 -10.69
CA LEU A 320 -4.51 5.62 -11.95
C LEU A 320 -3.63 6.81 -12.37
N GLY A 321 -4.13 8.04 -12.20
CA GLY A 321 -3.37 9.26 -12.44
C GLY A 321 -2.13 9.37 -11.53
N LEU A 322 -2.26 8.98 -10.25
CA LEU A 322 -1.14 8.92 -9.33
C LEU A 322 -0.11 7.87 -9.76
N LEU A 323 -0.54 6.65 -10.09
CA LEU A 323 0.35 5.61 -10.60
C LEU A 323 1.09 6.06 -11.87
N ALA A 324 0.41 6.77 -12.76
CA ALA A 324 1.04 7.35 -13.96
C ALA A 324 2.14 8.36 -13.60
N ARG A 325 1.92 9.24 -12.61
CA ARG A 325 2.92 10.19 -12.10
C ARG A 325 4.08 9.49 -11.37
N CYS A 326 3.83 8.37 -10.72
CA CYS A 326 4.86 7.54 -10.09
C CYS A 326 5.63 6.67 -11.09
N THR A 327 5.17 6.55 -12.35
CA THR A 327 5.86 5.79 -13.39
C THR A 327 7.01 6.62 -13.96
N ASN A 328 8.24 6.18 -13.70
CA ASN A 328 9.46 6.89 -14.08
C ASN A 328 9.75 6.85 -15.59
N ALA A 329 10.78 7.58 -16.05
CA ALA A 329 11.17 7.65 -17.46
C ALA A 329 11.51 6.27 -18.05
N SER A 330 12.01 5.33 -17.23
CA SER A 330 12.32 3.97 -17.66
C SER A 330 11.10 3.05 -17.78
N GLY A 331 9.90 3.55 -17.49
CA GLY A 331 8.64 2.81 -17.57
C GLY A 331 8.35 1.90 -16.37
N LEU A 332 9.09 2.02 -15.28
CA LEU A 332 8.82 1.28 -14.05
C LEU A 332 8.01 2.14 -13.06
N LEU A 333 7.13 1.50 -12.32
CA LEU A 333 6.39 2.13 -11.24
C LEU A 333 7.30 2.29 -10.02
N ALA A 334 7.51 3.52 -9.57
CA ALA A 334 8.23 3.85 -8.35
C ALA A 334 7.28 4.05 -7.16
N GLY A 335 7.80 4.06 -5.95
CA GLY A 335 7.03 4.18 -4.71
C GLY A 335 6.40 5.57 -4.46
N GLY A 336 6.69 6.57 -5.28
CA GLY A 336 6.12 7.90 -5.16
C GLY A 336 6.56 8.84 -6.28
N VAL A 337 5.89 9.97 -6.40
CA VAL A 337 6.11 10.98 -7.46
C VAL A 337 7.50 11.62 -7.41
N GLN A 338 8.16 11.57 -6.28
CA GLN A 338 9.46 12.20 -6.04
C GLN A 338 10.67 11.27 -6.27
N TYR A 339 10.44 9.98 -6.47
CA TYR A 339 11.51 8.96 -6.54
C TYR A 339 12.51 9.23 -7.65
N GLU A 340 12.02 9.55 -8.86
CA GLU A 340 12.91 9.84 -9.98
C GLU A 340 13.74 11.10 -9.74
N ALA A 341 13.13 12.16 -9.19
CA ALA A 341 13.84 13.40 -8.86
C ALA A 341 14.88 13.22 -7.74
N ALA A 342 14.65 12.27 -6.85
CA ALA A 342 15.59 11.90 -5.79
C ALA A 342 16.69 10.93 -6.26
N GLY A 343 16.60 10.43 -7.50
CA GLY A 343 17.55 9.44 -8.04
C GLY A 343 17.35 8.02 -7.50
N GLU A 344 16.19 7.74 -6.88
CA GLU A 344 15.92 6.43 -6.30
C GLU A 344 15.39 5.45 -7.37
N PRO A 345 15.96 4.24 -7.44
CA PRO A 345 15.56 3.24 -8.42
C PRO A 345 14.22 2.61 -8.06
N ALA A 346 13.38 2.32 -9.05
CA ALA A 346 12.11 1.63 -8.88
C ALA A 346 12.29 0.11 -8.83
N CYS A 347 11.54 -0.57 -7.96
CA CYS A 347 11.48 -2.02 -7.92
C CYS A 347 10.59 -2.57 -9.04
N VAL A 348 11.07 -3.58 -9.77
CA VAL A 348 10.29 -4.23 -10.85
C VAL A 348 8.99 -4.87 -10.33
N HIS A 349 8.97 -5.27 -9.06
CA HIS A 349 7.78 -5.85 -8.42
C HIS A 349 6.58 -4.91 -8.50
N HIS A 350 6.74 -3.63 -8.21
CA HIS A 350 5.64 -2.69 -8.28
C HIS A 350 5.00 -2.66 -9.67
N ALA A 351 5.81 -2.64 -10.72
CA ALA A 351 5.30 -2.58 -12.08
C ALA A 351 4.50 -3.82 -12.45
N PHE A 352 4.97 -5.03 -12.15
CA PHE A 352 4.23 -6.24 -12.53
C PHE A 352 3.07 -6.56 -11.58
N ALA A 353 3.19 -6.28 -10.28
CA ALA A 353 2.11 -6.46 -9.33
C ALA A 353 0.91 -5.56 -9.67
N HIS A 354 1.18 -4.27 -9.89
CA HIS A 354 0.12 -3.34 -10.29
C HIS A 354 -0.39 -3.60 -11.72
N ALA A 355 0.45 -4.12 -12.63
CA ALA A 355 -0.03 -4.54 -13.95
C ALA A 355 -1.07 -5.65 -13.84
N LYS A 356 -0.90 -6.65 -12.93
CA LYS A 356 -1.93 -7.67 -12.67
C LYS A 356 -3.26 -7.03 -12.26
N SER A 357 -3.21 -6.09 -11.32
CA SER A 357 -4.41 -5.43 -10.79
C SER A 357 -5.13 -4.58 -11.84
N VAL A 358 -4.40 -3.86 -12.68
CA VAL A 358 -4.99 -3.10 -13.78
C VAL A 358 -5.60 -4.04 -14.82
N VAL A 359 -4.96 -5.16 -15.13
CA VAL A 359 -5.49 -6.17 -16.04
C VAL A 359 -6.78 -6.80 -15.51
N ASP A 360 -6.92 -7.03 -14.21
CA ASP A 360 -8.19 -7.50 -13.63
C ASP A 360 -9.35 -6.56 -13.96
N VAL A 361 -9.13 -5.26 -13.82
CA VAL A 361 -10.13 -4.23 -14.18
C VAL A 361 -10.40 -4.20 -15.69
N LEU A 362 -9.36 -4.29 -16.51
CA LEU A 362 -9.49 -4.28 -17.97
C LEU A 362 -10.20 -5.52 -18.52
N CYS A 363 -10.08 -6.64 -17.84
CA CYS A 363 -10.76 -7.89 -18.19
C CYS A 363 -12.23 -7.95 -17.74
N ASP A 364 -12.68 -7.03 -16.90
CA ASP A 364 -14.08 -6.97 -16.42
C ASP A 364 -14.88 -5.94 -17.22
N ALA A 365 -15.67 -6.40 -18.19
CA ALA A 365 -16.49 -5.55 -19.05
C ALA A 365 -17.64 -4.84 -18.30
N SER A 366 -17.96 -5.26 -17.07
CA SER A 366 -18.99 -4.63 -16.24
C SER A 366 -18.50 -3.37 -15.52
N ILE A 367 -17.20 -3.15 -15.47
CA ILE A 367 -16.62 -1.90 -14.94
C ILE A 367 -16.81 -0.78 -15.97
N PRO A 368 -17.26 0.43 -15.56
CA PRO A 368 -17.50 1.54 -16.47
C PRO A 368 -16.30 1.87 -17.35
N GLU A 369 -16.56 2.25 -18.60
CA GLU A 369 -15.53 2.66 -19.56
C GLU A 369 -14.85 3.97 -19.14
N ARG A 370 -15.62 4.87 -18.53
CA ARG A 370 -15.17 6.18 -18.06
C ARG A 370 -15.80 6.52 -16.72
N GLY A 371 -15.11 7.32 -15.93
CA GLY A 371 -15.48 7.59 -14.56
C GLY A 371 -16.33 8.82 -14.33
N GLY A 372 -17.03 8.83 -13.20
CA GLY A 372 -17.91 9.89 -12.73
C GLY A 372 -17.21 11.00 -11.95
N ASP A 373 -18.00 12.04 -11.60
CA ASP A 373 -17.52 13.27 -10.95
C ASP A 373 -17.85 13.34 -9.45
N ALA A 374 -18.53 12.34 -8.89
CA ALA A 374 -18.88 12.34 -7.47
C ALA A 374 -17.62 12.36 -6.60
N PRO A 375 -17.52 13.28 -5.62
CA PRO A 375 -16.34 13.41 -4.79
C PRO A 375 -16.13 12.17 -3.93
N LEU A 376 -14.84 11.82 -3.68
CA LEU A 376 -14.50 10.79 -2.69
C LEU A 376 -14.98 11.18 -1.29
N PRO A 377 -15.18 10.20 -0.40
CA PRO A 377 -15.52 10.51 0.99
C PRO A 377 -14.61 11.56 1.62
N ARG A 378 -13.30 11.43 1.44
CA ARG A 378 -12.31 12.34 2.02
C ARG A 378 -12.07 13.63 1.22
N GLU A 379 -12.64 13.78 0.02
CA GLU A 379 -12.72 15.08 -0.67
C GLU A 379 -13.77 15.99 -0.01
N CYS A 380 -14.77 15.41 0.65
CA CYS A 380 -15.78 16.16 1.37
C CYS A 380 -15.24 16.68 2.70
N ALA A 381 -15.52 17.95 3.01
CA ALA A 381 -15.18 18.56 4.30
C ALA A 381 -16.19 18.13 5.38
N TYR A 382 -16.13 16.88 5.80
CA TYR A 382 -17.09 16.29 6.75
C TYR A 382 -16.81 16.65 8.23
N GLY A 383 -15.74 17.37 8.53
CA GLY A 383 -15.31 17.65 9.89
C GLY A 383 -14.51 16.48 10.48
N LEU A 384 -15.10 15.68 11.34
CA LEU A 384 -14.44 14.61 12.08
C LEU A 384 -15.15 13.26 11.88
N LYS A 385 -14.37 12.18 11.67
CA LYS A 385 -14.82 10.78 11.68
C LYS A 385 -13.91 9.94 12.55
N SER A 386 -14.47 8.98 13.29
CA SER A 386 -13.71 8.09 14.17
C SER A 386 -13.82 6.64 13.75
N PHE A 387 -12.71 5.90 13.91
CA PHE A 387 -12.58 4.46 13.73
C PHE A 387 -12.10 3.83 15.04
N PRO A 388 -13.02 3.56 15.97
CA PRO A 388 -12.68 3.12 17.33
C PRO A 388 -11.93 1.79 17.38
N SER A 389 -12.22 0.87 16.45
CA SER A 389 -11.57 -0.45 16.39
C SER A 389 -10.05 -0.36 16.25
N ILE A 390 -9.53 0.72 15.70
CA ILE A 390 -8.10 0.93 15.45
C ILE A 390 -7.53 2.16 16.18
N GLY A 391 -8.37 2.86 16.96
CA GLY A 391 -7.95 4.06 17.69
C GLY A 391 -7.55 5.23 16.78
N VAL A 392 -8.28 5.44 15.67
CA VAL A 392 -7.96 6.47 14.68
C VAL A 392 -9.12 7.42 14.49
N ALA A 393 -8.81 8.71 14.30
CA ALA A 393 -9.76 9.73 13.88
C ALA A 393 -9.24 10.48 12.64
N LEU A 394 -10.16 10.76 11.71
CA LEU A 394 -9.90 11.49 10.47
C LEU A 394 -10.55 12.86 10.54
N ALA A 395 -9.80 13.89 10.19
CA ALA A 395 -10.32 15.23 9.99
C ALA A 395 -10.27 15.65 8.52
N ALA A 396 -11.34 16.30 8.05
CA ALA A 396 -11.44 16.89 6.72
C ALA A 396 -12.13 18.26 6.82
N VAL A 397 -11.36 19.34 6.67
CA VAL A 397 -11.83 20.72 6.83
C VAL A 397 -11.20 21.60 5.75
N GLY A 398 -12.02 22.24 4.93
CA GLY A 398 -11.52 23.01 3.79
C GLY A 398 -10.51 22.20 2.96
N PRO A 399 -9.31 22.73 2.69
CA PRO A 399 -8.28 22.04 1.93
C PRO A 399 -7.46 21.01 2.73
N TRP A 400 -7.69 20.91 4.04
CA TRP A 400 -6.90 20.08 4.94
C TRP A 400 -7.48 18.68 5.15
N ARG A 401 -6.58 17.70 5.23
CA ARG A 401 -6.88 16.33 5.67
C ARG A 401 -5.87 15.95 6.74
N ALA A 402 -6.35 15.48 7.88
CA ALA A 402 -5.49 15.02 8.95
C ALA A 402 -5.94 13.67 9.47
N THR A 403 -4.99 12.93 10.03
CA THR A 403 -5.22 11.64 10.69
C THR A 403 -4.55 11.67 12.05
N PHE A 404 -5.30 11.30 13.07
CA PHE A 404 -4.83 11.17 14.44
C PHE A 404 -4.85 9.70 14.84
N ALA A 405 -3.77 9.19 15.38
CA ALA A 405 -3.63 7.78 15.71
C ALA A 405 -3.23 7.59 17.18
N GLY A 406 -4.03 6.84 17.92
CA GLY A 406 -3.82 6.49 19.33
C GLY A 406 -3.34 5.05 19.53
N GLY A 407 -2.47 4.55 18.66
CA GLY A 407 -1.94 3.17 18.74
C GLY A 407 -1.11 2.92 19.99
N ASP A 408 -1.14 1.71 20.52
CA ASP A 408 -0.60 1.31 21.81
C ASP A 408 0.38 0.14 21.78
N SER A 409 0.75 -0.34 20.57
CA SER A 409 1.64 -1.48 20.47
C SER A 409 2.42 -1.53 19.16
N PHE A 410 3.47 -2.33 19.17
CA PHE A 410 4.16 -2.75 17.95
C PHE A 410 3.46 -3.97 17.34
N ALA A 411 3.42 -4.05 16.02
CA ALA A 411 3.02 -5.28 15.35
C ALA A 411 4.10 -6.36 15.59
N PRO A 412 3.72 -7.56 16.05
CA PRO A 412 4.69 -8.63 16.30
C PRO A 412 5.50 -8.98 15.03
N GLY A 413 6.83 -9.00 15.16
CA GLY A 413 7.72 -9.35 14.05
C GLY A 413 7.84 -8.32 12.92
N MET A 414 7.17 -7.16 13.03
CA MET A 414 7.22 -6.08 12.06
C MET A 414 7.95 -4.86 12.63
N THR A 415 8.53 -4.06 11.75
CA THR A 415 9.26 -2.84 12.11
C THR A 415 8.39 -1.60 12.24
N GLY A 416 7.12 -1.71 11.90
CA GLY A 416 6.17 -0.61 11.98
C GLY A 416 5.84 -0.23 13.42
N LEU A 417 6.14 1.01 13.79
CA LEU A 417 5.79 1.58 15.08
C LEU A 417 4.35 2.09 15.01
N ARG A 418 3.45 1.53 15.82
CA ARG A 418 2.06 2.01 15.93
C ARG A 418 1.87 3.04 17.04
N ILE A 419 2.84 3.15 17.92
CA ILE A 419 2.81 4.09 19.04
C ILE A 419 3.17 5.49 18.52
N SER A 420 2.32 6.47 18.81
CA SER A 420 2.53 7.86 18.41
C SER A 420 2.30 8.86 19.53
N GLY A 421 1.98 8.37 20.73
CA GLY A 421 1.61 9.22 21.86
C GLY A 421 0.34 10.05 21.61
N GLY A 422 -0.54 9.57 20.69
CA GLY A 422 -1.77 10.27 20.31
C GLY A 422 -1.56 11.48 19.38
N GLY A 423 -0.37 11.63 18.80
CA GLY A 423 -0.07 12.70 17.85
C GLY A 423 -0.66 12.46 16.46
N PRO A 424 -0.58 13.46 15.57
CA PRO A 424 -1.02 13.31 14.20
C PRO A 424 -0.11 12.32 13.44
N SER A 425 -0.71 11.40 12.70
CA SER A 425 0.00 10.51 11.80
C SER A 425 0.06 11.06 10.37
N LEU A 426 -0.89 11.91 9.97
CA LEU A 426 -0.91 12.61 8.69
C LEU A 426 -1.38 14.05 8.87
N ALA A 427 -0.72 14.99 8.20
CA ALA A 427 -1.28 16.26 7.79
C ALA A 427 -1.02 16.44 6.29
N TRP A 428 -2.08 16.63 5.54
CA TRP A 428 -2.09 16.72 4.08
C TRP A 428 -2.92 17.95 3.67
N HIS A 429 -2.47 18.63 2.64
CA HIS A 429 -3.17 19.80 2.10
C HIS A 429 -3.31 19.70 0.57
N GLU A 430 -4.45 20.10 0.02
CA GLU A 430 -4.78 19.91 -1.40
C GLU A 430 -3.77 20.54 -2.37
N ALA A 431 -3.14 21.67 -2.00
CA ALA A 431 -2.18 22.37 -2.85
C ALA A 431 -0.77 21.77 -2.83
N VAL A 432 -0.41 21.00 -1.80
CA VAL A 432 0.99 20.59 -1.57
C VAL A 432 1.15 19.10 -1.24
N GLY A 433 0.06 18.36 -1.02
CA GLY A 433 0.11 16.96 -0.61
C GLY A 433 0.54 16.79 0.87
N PRO A 434 1.20 15.68 1.23
CA PRO A 434 1.57 15.41 2.59
C PRO A 434 2.64 16.35 3.13
N LEU A 435 2.42 16.83 4.36
CA LEU A 435 3.34 17.67 5.13
C LEU A 435 3.86 16.94 6.37
N LEU A 436 3.03 16.13 7.01
CA LEU A 436 3.40 15.24 8.10
C LEU A 436 3.00 13.82 7.74
N VAL A 437 3.89 12.86 7.98
CA VAL A 437 3.63 11.42 7.85
C VAL A 437 4.25 10.76 9.08
N GLY A 438 3.48 10.68 10.14
CA GLY A 438 3.92 10.08 11.40
C GLY A 438 3.98 8.55 11.33
N THR A 439 4.47 7.95 12.41
CA THR A 439 4.58 6.50 12.62
C THR A 439 5.52 5.74 11.68
N MET A 440 6.04 6.37 10.64
CA MET A 440 7.14 5.83 9.84
C MET A 440 8.46 5.98 10.57
N ALA A 441 9.32 4.98 10.46
CA ALA A 441 10.67 5.04 11.02
C ALA A 441 11.57 6.04 10.27
N ASP A 442 11.39 6.12 8.97
CA ASP A 442 12.07 7.04 8.08
C ASP A 442 11.17 7.25 6.85
N TYR A 443 11.10 8.47 6.33
CA TYR A 443 10.51 8.69 5.01
C TYR A 443 11.55 8.29 3.95
N ALA A 444 12.09 7.10 4.15
CA ALA A 444 13.09 6.58 3.24
C ALA A 444 12.41 6.15 1.95
N ILE A 445 12.94 6.65 0.88
CA ILE A 445 12.54 6.30 -0.47
C ILE A 445 13.23 5.01 -0.90
N ILE A 446 13.81 4.25 0.03
CA ILE A 446 14.59 3.07 -0.31
C ILE A 446 13.68 1.87 -0.45
N GLU A 447 13.61 1.34 -1.66
CA GLU A 447 12.92 0.09 -1.98
C GLU A 447 13.87 -1.10 -1.91
N ALA A 448 14.45 -1.38 -0.74
CA ALA A 448 15.34 -2.52 -0.59
C ALA A 448 14.56 -3.81 -0.31
N ARG A 449 14.92 -4.89 -1.01
CA ARG A 449 14.58 -6.29 -0.68
C ARG A 449 13.09 -6.55 -0.41
N ASN A 450 12.21 -6.34 -1.39
CA ASN A 450 10.77 -6.45 -1.18
C ASN A 450 10.26 -5.60 0.00
N LEU A 451 11.00 -4.52 0.34
CA LEU A 451 10.58 -3.53 1.33
C LEU A 451 10.45 -4.08 2.75
N GLN A 452 11.16 -5.16 3.01
CA GLN A 452 11.27 -5.76 4.32
C GLN A 452 12.57 -5.36 4.99
N ASP A 453 13.03 -4.13 4.73
CA ASP A 453 14.25 -3.67 5.36
C ASP A 453 14.06 -3.51 6.85
N LEU A 454 14.71 -4.38 7.59
CA LEU A 454 14.72 -4.41 9.05
C LEU A 454 15.74 -3.45 9.67
N ARG A 455 16.37 -2.56 8.89
CA ARG A 455 17.34 -1.58 9.42
C ARG A 455 16.70 -0.57 10.39
N HIS A 456 15.39 -0.44 10.33
CA HIS A 456 14.68 0.42 11.26
C HIS A 456 14.49 -0.29 12.58
N GLU A 457 15.40 -0.04 13.49
CA GLU A 457 15.25 -0.48 14.86
C GLU A 457 13.99 0.13 15.46
N ARG A 458 13.31 -0.60 16.34
CA ARG A 458 12.09 -0.16 17.03
C ARG A 458 12.27 1.14 17.83
N THR A 459 13.51 1.55 18.04
CA THR A 459 13.89 2.78 18.76
C THR A 459 13.93 4.03 17.89
N VAL A 460 13.83 3.89 16.56
CA VAL A 460 13.87 5.03 15.64
C VAL A 460 12.50 5.73 15.62
N LEU A 461 12.49 7.02 15.92
CA LEU A 461 11.29 7.85 15.99
C LEU A 461 11.32 8.98 14.96
N SER A 462 11.84 8.71 13.75
CA SER A 462 12.24 9.78 12.82
C SER A 462 11.07 10.65 12.34
N MET A 463 9.91 10.06 12.03
CA MET A 463 8.81 10.77 11.37
C MET A 463 7.61 11.09 12.28
N THR A 464 7.68 10.81 13.57
CA THR A 464 6.58 11.09 14.51
C THR A 464 6.74 12.45 15.14
N PRO A 465 5.77 13.39 14.99
CA PRO A 465 5.72 14.63 15.79
C PRO A 465 5.67 14.31 17.28
N ARG A 466 6.53 14.96 18.07
CA ARG A 466 6.68 14.55 19.48
C ARG A 466 7.26 15.62 20.39
N ILE A 467 6.99 15.48 21.66
CA ILE A 467 7.73 16.12 22.75
C ILE A 467 8.84 15.16 23.16
N GLU A 468 10.06 15.66 23.29
CA GLU A 468 11.26 14.88 23.59
C GLU A 468 12.11 15.61 24.63
N ALA A 469 12.47 14.93 25.73
CA ALA A 469 13.38 15.45 26.75
C ALA A 469 14.84 15.06 26.45
N ASP A 470 15.79 15.67 27.14
CA ASP A 470 17.23 15.49 26.95
C ASP A 470 17.71 14.06 27.25
N ASP A 471 16.99 13.34 28.12
CA ASP A 471 17.23 11.92 28.43
C ASP A 471 16.72 10.96 27.35
N SER A 472 16.30 11.49 26.19
CA SER A 472 15.67 10.74 25.08
C SER A 472 14.31 10.13 25.40
N SER A 473 13.69 10.45 26.53
CA SER A 473 12.29 10.11 26.74
C SER A 473 11.38 10.92 25.79
N SER A 474 10.31 10.30 25.30
CA SER A 474 9.51 10.88 24.22
C SER A 474 8.03 10.52 24.35
N SER A 475 7.16 11.46 23.98
CA SER A 475 5.72 11.21 23.82
C SER A 475 5.43 10.13 22.78
N ALA A 476 6.21 10.06 21.69
CA ALA A 476 6.03 9.07 20.64
C ALA A 476 6.33 7.62 21.06
N ARG A 477 6.85 7.38 22.27
CA ARG A 477 7.01 6.05 22.87
C ARG A 477 5.93 5.69 23.88
N ASP A 478 5.02 6.63 24.19
CA ASP A 478 3.97 6.39 25.18
C ASP A 478 2.83 5.56 24.59
N ALA A 479 2.85 4.26 24.90
CA ALA A 479 1.80 3.31 24.50
C ALA A 479 0.49 3.50 25.28
N ASP A 480 0.55 4.17 26.43
CA ASP A 480 -0.60 4.39 27.33
C ASP A 480 -1.24 5.77 27.12
N ALA A 481 -0.78 6.56 26.14
CA ALA A 481 -1.34 7.86 25.86
C ALA A 481 -2.85 7.78 25.61
N GLU A 482 -3.60 8.60 26.30
CA GLU A 482 -5.03 8.76 26.11
C GLU A 482 -5.27 9.80 25.00
N MET A 483 -5.96 9.38 23.93
CA MET A 483 -6.29 10.25 22.79
C MET A 483 -7.79 10.44 22.71
N GLU A 484 -8.22 11.70 22.63
CA GLU A 484 -9.59 12.10 22.39
C GLU A 484 -9.65 13.05 21.18
N ALA A 485 -10.51 12.72 20.21
CA ALA A 485 -10.77 13.57 19.06
C ALA A 485 -12.22 14.06 19.10
N THR A 486 -12.39 15.37 19.10
CA THR A 486 -13.69 16.04 19.25
C THR A 486 -13.80 17.23 18.29
N VAL A 487 -14.98 17.84 18.21
CA VAL A 487 -15.15 19.15 17.56
C VAL A 487 -15.22 20.21 18.64
N ALA A 488 -14.18 21.04 18.74
CA ALA A 488 -14.07 22.13 19.68
C ALA A 488 -14.15 23.47 18.92
N GLU A 489 -15.02 24.37 19.36
CA GLU A 489 -15.23 25.69 18.73
C GLU A 489 -15.42 25.63 17.21
N GLY A 490 -16.13 24.60 16.72
CA GLY A 490 -16.44 24.40 15.31
C GLY A 490 -15.32 23.80 14.46
N ALA A 491 -14.19 23.40 15.05
CA ALA A 491 -13.08 22.76 14.35
C ALA A 491 -12.72 21.41 14.99
N PRO A 492 -12.32 20.39 14.21
CA PRO A 492 -11.73 19.17 14.73
C PRO A 492 -10.50 19.45 15.59
N GLU A 493 -10.50 18.91 16.78
CA GLU A 493 -9.39 18.96 17.72
C GLU A 493 -9.09 17.55 18.23
N CYS A 494 -7.82 17.20 18.27
CA CYS A 494 -7.32 16.00 18.91
C CYS A 494 -6.43 16.37 20.09
N ARG A 495 -6.76 15.83 21.24
CA ARG A 495 -6.04 16.02 22.49
C ARG A 495 -5.49 14.70 22.97
N ALA A 496 -4.20 14.67 23.26
CA ALA A 496 -3.54 13.49 23.81
C ALA A 496 -2.82 13.83 25.10
N LYS A 497 -2.94 12.97 26.11
CA LYS A 497 -2.30 13.11 27.42
C LYS A 497 -1.57 11.82 27.75
N GLY A 498 -0.37 11.98 28.32
CA GLY A 498 0.42 10.83 28.68
C GLY A 498 1.67 11.20 29.47
N ARG A 499 2.66 10.30 29.42
CA ARG A 499 3.97 10.50 30.05
C ARG A 499 5.09 10.23 29.05
N LEU A 500 6.08 11.10 29.01
CA LEU A 500 7.29 10.83 28.23
C LEU A 500 7.85 9.47 28.62
N THR A 501 8.13 8.63 27.63
CA THR A 501 8.59 7.27 27.86
C THR A 501 9.99 7.10 27.27
N GLY A 502 10.90 6.59 28.08
CA GLY A 502 12.28 6.31 27.69
C GLY A 502 12.42 5.11 26.74
N PRO A 503 13.59 4.92 26.13
CA PRO A 503 13.88 3.76 25.29
C PRO A 503 13.73 2.42 26.02
N ASP A 504 13.93 2.42 27.33
CA ASP A 504 13.80 1.27 28.23
C ASP A 504 12.38 1.05 28.78
N GLY A 505 11.42 1.94 28.39
CA GLY A 505 10.05 1.92 28.87
C GLY A 505 9.82 2.69 30.17
N THR A 506 10.85 3.31 30.74
CA THR A 506 10.69 4.15 31.96
C THR A 506 9.78 5.33 31.67
N ARG A 507 8.77 5.55 32.51
CA ARG A 507 7.79 6.64 32.39
C ARG A 507 8.24 7.86 33.17
N GLY A 508 8.36 8.99 32.49
CA GLY A 508 8.84 10.26 33.01
C GLY A 508 7.73 11.32 33.23
N ALA A 509 8.04 12.55 32.84
CA ALA A 509 7.18 13.71 32.97
C ALA A 509 5.86 13.59 32.21
N ALA A 510 4.79 14.18 32.73
CA ALA A 510 3.52 14.25 32.03
C ALA A 510 3.59 15.25 30.87
N TYR A 511 2.84 14.94 29.80
CA TYR A 511 2.69 15.83 28.65
C TYR A 511 1.23 15.91 28.21
N GLU A 512 0.93 16.95 27.46
CA GLU A 512 -0.29 17.10 26.71
C GLU A 512 0.06 17.59 25.29
N LEU A 513 -0.51 16.93 24.26
CA LEU A 513 -0.46 17.35 22.85
C LEU A 513 -1.86 17.77 22.42
N VAL A 514 -1.97 18.89 21.70
CA VAL A 514 -3.23 19.35 21.11
C VAL A 514 -2.99 19.64 19.63
N SER A 515 -3.75 18.98 18.77
CA SER A 515 -3.73 19.23 17.33
C SER A 515 -5.11 19.72 16.90
N ARG A 516 -5.17 20.76 16.08
CA ARG A 516 -6.42 21.36 15.60
C ARG A 516 -6.35 21.63 14.10
N VAL A 517 -7.46 21.44 13.41
CA VAL A 517 -7.59 21.66 11.98
C VAL A 517 -8.74 22.62 11.71
N ASP A 518 -8.45 23.75 11.11
CA ASP A 518 -9.48 24.66 10.58
C ASP A 518 -9.23 24.90 9.07
N GLU A 519 -10.06 25.73 8.43
CA GLU A 519 -9.95 26.00 6.98
C GLU A 519 -8.63 26.68 6.59
N LYS A 520 -7.96 27.35 7.52
CA LYS A 520 -6.75 28.16 7.27
C LYS A 520 -5.46 27.46 7.64
N ALA A 521 -5.51 26.62 8.68
CA ALA A 521 -4.31 26.07 9.29
C ALA A 521 -4.52 24.69 9.91
N PHE A 522 -3.45 23.93 9.90
CA PHE A 522 -3.22 22.82 10.82
C PHE A 522 -2.29 23.31 11.93
N SER A 523 -2.71 23.22 13.17
CA SER A 523 -1.93 23.63 14.33
C SER A 523 -1.64 22.44 15.24
N ILE A 524 -0.45 22.44 15.83
CA ILE A 524 -0.05 21.46 16.84
C ILE A 524 0.68 22.19 17.95
N GLY A 525 0.30 21.94 19.19
CA GLY A 525 0.93 22.47 20.38
C GLY A 525 1.13 21.40 21.43
N GLY A 526 1.98 21.67 22.41
CA GLY A 526 2.20 20.75 23.50
C GLY A 526 2.70 21.43 24.77
N THR A 527 2.43 20.80 25.89
CA THR A 527 2.97 21.15 27.20
C THR A 527 3.64 19.94 27.82
N CYS A 528 4.66 20.18 28.64
CA CYS A 528 5.38 19.14 29.37
C CYS A 528 5.76 19.66 30.77
N GLU A 529 5.74 18.77 31.77
CA GLU A 529 6.16 19.11 33.14
C GLU A 529 7.69 19.18 33.29
N ALA A 530 8.46 18.79 32.28
CA ALA A 530 9.91 18.87 32.24
C ALA A 530 10.39 19.78 31.12
N ASP A 531 11.66 20.19 31.16
CA ASP A 531 12.32 20.83 30.04
C ASP A 531 12.35 19.86 28.88
N ALA A 532 11.77 20.27 27.77
CA ALA A 532 11.63 19.41 26.57
C ALA A 532 11.56 20.26 25.30
N ARG A 533 11.87 19.63 24.18
CA ARG A 533 11.73 20.23 22.84
C ARG A 533 10.55 19.59 22.12
N PHE A 534 9.93 20.34 21.23
CA PHE A 534 8.97 19.82 20.27
C PHE A 534 9.71 19.48 18.98
N VAL A 535 9.65 18.20 18.56
CA VAL A 535 10.25 17.74 17.31
C VAL A 535 9.13 17.59 16.28
N LEU A 536 9.23 18.36 15.20
CA LEU A 536 8.26 18.37 14.11
C LEU A 536 8.94 17.88 12.80
N PRO A 537 8.81 16.61 12.44
CA PRO A 537 9.26 16.12 11.14
C PRO A 537 8.34 16.64 10.04
N VAL A 538 8.91 17.32 9.03
CA VAL A 538 8.14 17.87 7.92
C VAL A 538 8.62 17.27 6.61
N VAL A 539 7.69 16.79 5.78
CA VAL A 539 7.99 16.29 4.45
C VAL A 539 8.31 17.46 3.52
N ALA A 540 9.55 17.49 3.03
CA ALA A 540 9.96 18.37 1.95
C ALA A 540 10.48 17.52 0.77
N LEU A 541 10.09 17.89 -0.45
CA LEU A 541 10.50 17.19 -1.66
C LEU A 541 11.91 17.63 -2.08
N ALA A 542 12.61 16.82 -2.87
CA ALA A 542 13.92 17.17 -3.42
C ALA A 542 13.92 18.48 -4.24
N THR A 543 12.75 18.84 -4.78
CA THR A 543 12.55 20.05 -5.58
C THR A 543 12.10 21.26 -4.76
N ASP A 544 11.82 21.08 -3.47
CA ASP A 544 11.35 22.16 -2.60
C ASP A 544 12.52 23.07 -2.18
N ARG A 545 12.26 24.37 -2.13
CA ARG A 545 13.15 25.33 -1.50
C ARG A 545 12.70 25.55 -0.06
N VAL A 546 13.58 25.24 0.89
CA VAL A 546 13.31 25.37 2.34
C VAL A 546 14.16 26.47 2.94
N GLU A 547 13.51 27.45 3.55
CA GLU A 547 14.14 28.54 4.30
C GLU A 547 13.73 28.45 5.77
N ILE A 548 14.72 28.41 6.67
CA ILE A 548 14.51 28.32 8.11
C ILE A 548 14.97 29.63 8.74
N GLY A 549 14.06 30.31 9.43
CA GLY A 549 14.31 31.53 10.15
C GLY A 549 13.89 31.41 11.62
N ASN A 550 14.07 32.47 12.38
CA ASN A 550 13.65 32.52 13.77
C ASN A 550 12.11 32.51 13.84
N GLY A 551 11.53 31.46 14.43
CA GLY A 551 10.08 31.29 14.58
C GLY A 551 9.32 31.02 13.27
N ARG A 552 10.01 30.81 12.15
CA ARG A 552 9.35 30.59 10.86
C ARG A 552 10.14 29.67 9.93
N VAL A 553 9.45 28.70 9.34
CA VAL A 553 9.96 27.88 8.23
C VAL A 553 9.09 28.14 7.00
N ARG A 554 9.72 28.34 5.86
CA ARG A 554 9.05 28.54 4.57
C ARG A 554 9.48 27.46 3.60
N ILE A 555 8.50 26.76 3.02
CA ILE A 555 8.73 25.72 2.00
C ILE A 555 8.03 26.16 0.72
N GLU A 556 8.79 26.35 -0.35
CA GLU A 556 8.26 26.60 -1.69
C GLU A 556 8.17 25.26 -2.43
N ARG A 557 6.94 24.85 -2.76
CA ARG A 557 6.64 23.62 -3.49
C ARG A 557 5.86 23.94 -4.76
N GLY A 558 6.54 23.91 -5.91
CA GLY A 558 5.95 24.37 -7.16
C GLY A 558 5.52 25.84 -7.08
N THR A 559 4.24 26.11 -7.24
CA THR A 559 3.66 27.46 -7.09
C THR A 559 3.10 27.75 -5.70
N ALA A 560 3.09 26.76 -4.82
CA ALA A 560 2.55 26.88 -3.47
C ALA A 560 3.65 27.24 -2.46
N ILE A 561 3.24 27.92 -1.39
CA ILE A 561 4.10 28.25 -0.27
C ILE A 561 3.47 27.69 1.00
N VAL A 562 4.20 26.85 1.70
CA VAL A 562 3.86 26.42 3.06
C VAL A 562 4.65 27.27 4.03
N THR A 563 3.95 27.81 5.02
CA THR A 563 4.58 28.54 6.13
C THR A 563 4.29 27.79 7.42
N ILE A 564 5.32 27.50 8.19
CA ILE A 564 5.22 26.95 9.53
C ILE A 564 5.69 28.06 10.48
N GLU A 565 4.84 28.42 11.44
CA GLU A 565 5.12 29.46 12.41
C GLU A 565 5.12 28.86 13.81
N SER A 566 5.98 29.38 14.69
CA SER A 566 6.10 28.95 16.08
C SER A 566 6.40 30.14 16.97
N ASP A 567 5.86 30.15 18.18
CA ASP A 567 6.22 31.09 19.25
C ASP A 567 7.65 30.86 19.78
N LEU A 568 8.24 29.69 19.45
CA LEU A 568 9.60 29.30 19.79
C LEU A 568 10.51 29.34 18.55
N PRO A 569 11.82 29.57 18.72
CA PRO A 569 12.75 29.51 17.60
C PRO A 569 12.85 28.10 17.03
N PHE A 570 12.98 28.00 15.70
CA PHE A 570 13.27 26.75 15.01
C PHE A 570 14.77 26.48 14.98
N GLU A 571 15.11 25.24 15.26
CA GLU A 571 16.43 24.68 15.04
C GLU A 571 16.33 23.46 14.11
N LEU A 572 17.18 23.38 13.10
CA LEU A 572 17.23 22.23 12.20
C LEU A 572 17.95 21.08 12.90
N ALA A 573 17.19 20.08 13.36
CA ALA A 573 17.76 18.94 14.06
C ALA A 573 18.45 17.94 13.09
N LYS A 574 17.83 17.65 11.92
CA LYS A 574 18.36 16.69 10.95
C LYS A 574 17.75 16.94 9.56
N ARG A 575 18.56 16.73 8.52
CA ARG A 575 18.11 16.50 7.15
C ARG A 575 18.38 15.05 6.78
N SER A 576 17.40 14.37 6.22
CA SER A 576 17.53 13.00 5.76
C SER A 576 17.30 12.94 4.26
N GLY A 577 18.36 12.70 3.49
CA GLY A 577 18.29 12.54 2.04
C GLY A 577 17.61 13.71 1.33
N ALA A 578 16.71 13.42 0.40
CA ALA A 578 15.90 14.40 -0.34
C ALA A 578 14.69 14.93 0.47
N HIS A 579 14.50 14.50 1.71
CA HIS A 579 13.38 14.85 2.56
C HIS A 579 13.88 15.45 3.87
N VAL A 580 13.25 16.52 4.30
CA VAL A 580 13.59 17.23 5.53
C VAL A 580 12.49 17.04 6.56
#